data_b5bbd7232b4ed0d9eb1de78a49cadc69
#
_entry.id   b5bbd7232b4ed0d9eb1de78a49cadc69
#
_cell.length_a   1.000
_cell.length_b   1.000
_cell.length_c   1.000
_cell.angle_alpha   90.00
_cell.angle_beta   90.00
_cell.angle_gamma   90.00
#
_symmetry.space_group_name_H-M   'P 1'
#
loop_
_entity.id
_entity.type
_entity.pdbx_description
1 polymer ?
#
loop_
_entity_poly.entity_id
_entity_poly.type
_entity_poly.pdbx_seq_one_letter_code
_entity_poly.pdbx_strand_id
1 'polypeptide(L)'
;MWAPALGRFAAVRTVDRGFTDTLSLRRWGSTGARVVLWPLAVPLAVYGTAYAIAWSAGFAHWSPGGGKWTTGPQIAANLLVNLSILGVFGTFTAMGEEIGWRGYLQPRLDAAGVRASVVVVWLCQLAYHAPLMAGARYADAGGLSTSLALFAVADLPVAFLWAWGSYRARSLWPAVFFHSFHNTISQWLFPKFFAGGENELWLGEGGLLPVAGYVVVGAAVFLWMRWRGPSWQALAEPAAHRRRTV
;
A
#
# COMPACT_ATOMS: atom_id res chain seq x y z
N MET A 1 2.82 -13.77 1.55
CA MET A 1 3.46 -12.53 1.13
C MET A 1 4.60 -12.69 0.10
N TRP A 2 5.37 -13.80 0.10
CA TRP A 2 6.45 -14.00 -0.90
C TRP A 2 6.04 -14.78 -2.15
N ALA A 3 4.83 -15.33 -2.22
CA ALA A 3 4.34 -16.07 -3.40
C ALA A 3 4.41 -15.28 -4.72
N PRO A 4 4.07 -13.97 -4.78
CA PRO A 4 4.20 -13.20 -6.01
C PRO A 4 5.66 -13.06 -6.48
N ALA A 5 6.62 -12.87 -5.56
CA ALA A 5 8.04 -12.85 -5.91
C ALA A 5 8.53 -14.20 -6.43
N LEU A 6 8.12 -15.30 -5.79
CA LEU A 6 8.46 -16.66 -6.25
C LEU A 6 7.89 -16.93 -7.64
N GLY A 7 6.65 -16.50 -7.90
CA GLY A 7 6.03 -16.55 -9.23
C GLY A 7 6.85 -15.80 -10.29
N ARG A 8 7.29 -14.57 -9.96
CA ARG A 8 8.22 -13.82 -10.83
C ARG A 8 9.51 -14.58 -11.09
N PHE A 9 10.18 -15.10 -10.05
CA PHE A 9 11.44 -15.82 -10.22
C PHE A 9 11.28 -17.06 -11.08
N ALA A 10 10.17 -17.78 -10.93
CA ALA A 10 9.85 -18.92 -11.79
C ALA A 10 9.61 -18.47 -13.24
N ALA A 11 8.76 -17.48 -13.45
CA ALA A 11 8.43 -16.98 -14.79
C ALA A 11 9.67 -16.48 -15.56
N VAL A 12 10.53 -15.70 -14.93
CA VAL A 12 11.76 -15.18 -15.57
C VAL A 12 12.74 -16.30 -15.94
N ARG A 13 12.76 -17.39 -15.18
CA ARG A 13 13.65 -18.54 -15.50
C ARG A 13 13.08 -19.47 -16.57
N THR A 14 11.78 -19.52 -16.73
CA THR A 14 11.12 -20.52 -17.60
C THR A 14 10.59 -19.90 -18.90
N VAL A 15 9.67 -18.95 -18.80
CA VAL A 15 8.91 -18.42 -19.93
C VAL A 15 9.29 -17.01 -20.36
N ASP A 16 9.95 -16.26 -19.50
CA ASP A 16 10.26 -14.82 -19.72
C ASP A 16 11.76 -14.51 -19.52
N ARG A 17 12.63 -15.30 -20.12
CA ARG A 17 14.08 -15.22 -19.92
C ARG A 17 14.72 -13.90 -20.37
N GLY A 18 14.04 -13.14 -21.23
CA GLY A 18 14.48 -11.81 -21.68
C GLY A 18 13.99 -10.64 -20.83
N PHE A 19 13.32 -10.89 -19.70
CA PHE A 19 12.78 -9.82 -18.86
C PHE A 19 13.90 -8.96 -18.26
N THR A 20 13.78 -7.65 -18.44
CA THR A 20 14.67 -6.67 -17.81
C THR A 20 13.88 -5.85 -16.79
N ASP A 21 14.42 -5.72 -15.57
CA ASP A 21 13.80 -4.95 -14.50
C ASP A 21 13.70 -3.46 -14.86
N THR A 22 12.50 -2.97 -15.12
CA THR A 22 12.24 -1.53 -15.28
C THR A 22 12.14 -0.82 -13.92
N LEU A 23 11.60 -1.52 -12.93
CA LEU A 23 11.55 -1.11 -11.52
C LEU A 23 12.32 -2.12 -10.68
N SER A 24 13.23 -1.66 -9.83
CA SER A 24 14.15 -2.52 -9.10
C SER A 24 14.42 -1.97 -7.69
N LEU A 25 14.70 -2.86 -6.75
CA LEU A 25 15.21 -2.53 -5.41
C LEU A 25 16.68 -2.10 -5.43
N ARG A 26 17.42 -2.37 -6.50
CA ARG A 26 18.83 -1.94 -6.65
C ARG A 26 18.99 -0.42 -6.74
N ARG A 27 17.93 0.30 -7.07
CA ARG A 27 17.92 1.75 -7.20
C ARG A 27 17.07 2.33 -6.09
N TRP A 28 17.63 3.25 -5.30
CA TRP A 28 16.89 3.98 -4.29
C TRP A 28 15.74 4.80 -4.91
N GLY A 29 15.98 5.36 -6.09
CA GLY A 29 14.98 6.14 -6.82
C GLY A 29 15.46 7.56 -7.13
N SER A 30 14.83 8.15 -8.15
CA SER A 30 15.20 9.49 -8.65
C SER A 30 14.61 10.63 -7.81
N THR A 31 13.75 10.34 -6.84
CA THR A 31 13.02 11.34 -6.04
C THR A 31 13.63 11.59 -4.66
N GLY A 32 14.82 11.05 -4.37
CA GLY A 32 15.55 11.25 -3.11
C GLY A 32 14.74 10.82 -1.88
N ALA A 33 14.72 11.65 -0.84
CA ALA A 33 13.99 11.37 0.41
C ALA A 33 12.47 11.15 0.22
N ARG A 34 11.90 11.64 -0.86
CA ARG A 34 10.48 11.44 -1.18
C ARG A 34 10.12 9.96 -1.38
N VAL A 35 11.12 9.10 -1.67
CA VAL A 35 10.93 7.63 -1.71
C VAL A 35 10.34 7.07 -0.42
N VAL A 36 10.61 7.72 0.73
CA VAL A 36 10.11 7.31 2.06
C VAL A 36 9.03 8.26 2.58
N LEU A 37 9.22 9.56 2.39
CA LEU A 37 8.39 10.57 3.08
C LEU A 37 6.92 10.54 2.68
N TRP A 38 6.59 10.49 1.39
CA TRP A 38 5.19 10.44 0.99
C TRP A 38 4.53 9.06 1.25
N PRO A 39 5.24 7.91 1.10
CA PRO A 39 4.71 6.62 1.52
C PRO A 39 4.35 6.55 3.00
N LEU A 40 5.07 7.27 3.85
CA LEU A 40 4.75 7.40 5.27
C LEU A 40 3.62 8.40 5.52
N ALA A 41 3.70 9.58 4.88
CA ALA A 41 2.77 10.69 5.13
C ALA A 41 1.32 10.36 4.72
N VAL A 42 1.11 9.65 3.60
CA VAL A 42 -0.24 9.35 3.12
C VAL A 42 -0.99 8.40 4.07
N PRO A 43 -0.48 7.22 4.46
CA PRO A 43 -1.17 6.38 5.43
C PRO A 43 -1.36 7.07 6.79
N LEU A 44 -0.37 7.81 7.29
CA LEU A 44 -0.51 8.57 8.54
C LEU A 44 -1.63 9.61 8.45
N ALA A 45 -1.74 10.35 7.36
CA ALA A 45 -2.80 11.33 7.16
C ALA A 45 -4.18 10.65 7.06
N VAL A 46 -4.29 9.57 6.29
CA VAL A 46 -5.55 8.84 6.10
C VAL A 46 -6.04 8.25 7.43
N TYR A 47 -5.22 7.45 8.09
CA TYR A 47 -5.61 6.83 9.36
C TYR A 47 -5.68 7.83 10.50
N GLY A 48 -4.77 8.82 10.55
CA GLY A 48 -4.81 9.89 11.56
C GLY A 48 -6.11 10.67 11.49
N THR A 49 -6.55 11.03 10.29
CA THR A 49 -7.84 11.71 10.09
C THR A 49 -9.02 10.81 10.45
N ALA A 50 -9.00 9.54 10.03
CA ALA A 50 -10.05 8.59 10.35
C ALA A 50 -10.24 8.41 11.87
N TYR A 51 -9.14 8.19 12.59
CA TYR A 51 -9.18 8.04 14.06
C TYR A 51 -9.48 9.35 14.79
N ALA A 52 -9.04 10.49 14.27
CA ALA A 52 -9.41 11.80 14.83
C ALA A 52 -10.92 12.06 14.70
N ILE A 53 -11.52 11.73 13.54
CA ILE A 53 -12.97 11.82 13.34
C ILE A 53 -13.69 10.88 14.30
N ALA A 54 -13.28 9.62 14.37
CA ALA A 54 -13.91 8.63 15.24
C ALA A 54 -13.82 9.02 16.73
N TRP A 55 -12.69 9.56 17.15
CA TRP A 55 -12.48 10.06 18.51
C TRP A 55 -13.37 11.27 18.80
N SER A 56 -13.38 12.26 17.93
CA SER A 56 -14.22 13.45 18.12
C SER A 56 -15.72 13.16 18.09
N ALA A 57 -16.14 12.12 17.36
CA ALA A 57 -17.52 11.65 17.29
C ALA A 57 -17.89 10.66 18.44
N GLY A 58 -16.95 10.32 19.32
CA GLY A 58 -17.19 9.40 20.44
C GLY A 58 -17.18 7.91 20.05
N PHE A 59 -16.81 7.56 18.82
CA PHE A 59 -16.73 6.17 18.36
C PHE A 59 -15.46 5.47 18.84
N ALA A 60 -14.39 6.23 19.09
CA ALA A 60 -13.13 5.71 19.61
C ALA A 60 -12.65 6.55 20.78
N HIS A 61 -11.88 5.94 21.69
CA HIS A 61 -11.27 6.64 22.83
C HIS A 61 -9.80 6.25 22.96
N TRP A 62 -9.01 7.17 23.52
CA TRP A 62 -7.58 6.95 23.75
C TRP A 62 -7.38 5.86 24.81
N SER A 63 -6.70 4.78 24.44
CA SER A 63 -6.50 3.60 25.29
C SER A 63 -5.20 2.87 24.91
N PRO A 64 -4.03 3.47 25.16
CA PRO A 64 -2.77 2.90 24.72
C PRO A 64 -2.54 1.51 25.31
N GLY A 65 -2.25 0.54 24.42
CA GLY A 65 -2.10 -0.87 24.77
C GLY A 65 -3.34 -1.51 25.40
N GLY A 66 -4.55 -1.01 25.07
CA GLY A 66 -5.78 -1.45 25.71
C GLY A 66 -5.83 -1.06 27.20
N GLY A 67 -5.30 0.11 27.55
CA GLY A 67 -5.20 0.60 28.92
C GLY A 67 -4.01 0.07 29.72
N LYS A 68 -3.15 -0.76 29.11
CA LYS A 68 -1.99 -1.36 29.79
C LYS A 68 -0.77 -0.43 29.86
N TRP A 69 -0.65 0.51 28.92
CA TRP A 69 0.47 1.46 28.87
C TRP A 69 0.06 2.76 29.56
N THR A 70 0.35 2.86 30.84
CA THR A 70 -0.14 3.94 31.69
C THR A 70 0.84 5.09 31.87
N THR A 71 2.12 4.88 31.51
CA THR A 71 3.16 5.91 31.65
C THR A 71 3.79 6.27 30.30
N GLY A 72 4.26 7.53 30.18
CA GLY A 72 4.96 8.00 28.98
C GLY A 72 6.13 7.11 28.55
N PRO A 73 7.02 6.69 29.45
CA PRO A 73 8.11 5.76 29.12
C PRO A 73 7.62 4.39 28.58
N GLN A 74 6.56 3.83 29.14
CA GLN A 74 5.97 2.58 28.64
C GLN A 74 5.43 2.76 27.21
N ILE A 75 4.71 3.84 26.95
CA ILE A 75 4.19 4.19 25.63
C ILE A 75 5.36 4.32 24.65
N ALA A 76 6.37 5.12 24.99
CA ALA A 76 7.54 5.36 24.13
C ALA A 76 8.32 4.08 23.82
N ALA A 77 8.58 3.25 24.84
CA ALA A 77 9.29 1.98 24.66
C ALA A 77 8.52 1.01 23.77
N ASN A 78 7.22 0.84 24.01
CA ASN A 78 6.38 -0.03 23.17
C ASN A 78 6.26 0.48 21.74
N LEU A 79 6.13 1.80 21.55
CA LEU A 79 6.09 2.42 20.24
C LEU A 79 7.40 2.15 19.49
N LEU A 80 8.54 2.42 20.11
CA LEU A 80 9.86 2.21 19.51
C LEU A 80 10.07 0.74 19.11
N VAL A 81 9.83 -0.19 20.01
CA VAL A 81 10.00 -1.62 19.77
C VAL A 81 9.08 -2.11 18.66
N ASN A 82 7.78 -1.81 18.75
CA ASN A 82 6.82 -2.26 17.76
C ASN A 82 7.08 -1.65 16.36
N LEU A 83 7.33 -0.34 16.27
CA LEU A 83 7.63 0.30 15.00
C LEU A 83 8.94 -0.21 14.39
N SER A 84 9.96 -0.52 15.20
CA SER A 84 11.21 -1.09 14.70
C SER A 84 11.01 -2.51 14.17
N ILE A 85 10.40 -3.38 14.96
CA ILE A 85 10.18 -4.79 14.57
C ILE A 85 9.22 -4.87 13.38
N LEU A 86 8.08 -4.19 13.47
CA LEU A 86 7.05 -4.22 12.43
C LEU A 86 7.50 -3.49 11.17
N GLY A 87 8.25 -2.40 11.29
CA GLY A 87 8.83 -1.69 10.16
C GLY A 87 9.80 -2.57 9.38
N VAL A 88 10.71 -3.29 10.05
CA VAL A 88 11.65 -4.22 9.40
C VAL A 88 10.90 -5.42 8.80
N PHE A 89 10.08 -6.10 9.60
CA PHE A 89 9.34 -7.27 9.16
C PHE A 89 8.32 -6.92 8.07
N GLY A 90 7.57 -5.83 8.25
CA GLY A 90 6.62 -5.32 7.27
C GLY A 90 7.28 -4.95 5.95
N THR A 91 8.46 -4.33 5.99
CA THR A 91 9.23 -4.03 4.78
C THR A 91 9.67 -5.31 4.07
N PHE A 92 10.17 -6.30 4.81
CA PHE A 92 10.58 -7.59 4.24
C PHE A 92 9.41 -8.34 3.61
N THR A 93 8.25 -8.35 4.25
CA THR A 93 7.05 -9.02 3.70
C THR A 93 6.48 -8.26 2.50
N ALA A 94 6.40 -6.94 2.57
CA ALA A 94 5.97 -6.09 1.47
C ALA A 94 6.87 -6.25 0.23
N MET A 95 8.19 -6.38 0.41
CA MET A 95 9.11 -6.65 -0.71
C MET A 95 8.70 -7.88 -1.51
N GLY A 96 8.27 -8.95 -0.85
CA GLY A 96 7.84 -10.18 -1.52
C GLY A 96 6.67 -9.97 -2.47
N GLU A 97 5.72 -9.15 -2.08
CA GLU A 97 4.57 -8.80 -2.93
C GLU A 97 4.96 -7.80 -4.02
N GLU A 98 5.63 -6.71 -3.67
CA GLU A 98 5.94 -5.66 -4.62
C GLU A 98 6.91 -6.09 -5.72
N ILE A 99 7.81 -7.03 -5.45
CA ILE A 99 8.66 -7.67 -6.47
C ILE A 99 7.81 -8.39 -7.52
N GLY A 100 6.74 -9.05 -7.10
CA GLY A 100 5.83 -9.74 -8.02
C GLY A 100 4.91 -8.78 -8.75
N TRP A 101 4.21 -7.92 -8.00
CA TRP A 101 3.17 -7.05 -8.56
C TRP A 101 3.76 -5.91 -9.37
N ARG A 102 4.52 -4.99 -8.73
CA ARG A 102 5.06 -3.78 -9.39
C ARG A 102 6.40 -4.02 -10.05
N GLY A 103 7.17 -5.01 -9.59
CA GLY A 103 8.45 -5.37 -10.18
C GLY A 103 8.33 -6.24 -11.43
N TYR A 104 7.25 -6.97 -11.60
CA TYR A 104 7.09 -7.90 -12.73
C TYR A 104 5.75 -7.75 -13.46
N LEU A 105 4.62 -8.06 -12.81
CA LEU A 105 3.32 -8.13 -13.50
C LEU A 105 2.94 -6.78 -14.11
N GLN A 106 3.00 -5.70 -13.35
CA GLN A 106 2.66 -4.36 -13.83
C GLN A 106 3.49 -3.93 -15.05
N PRO A 107 4.84 -4.00 -15.04
CA PRO A 107 5.65 -3.65 -16.20
C PRO A 107 5.40 -4.56 -17.42
N ARG A 108 5.06 -5.82 -17.21
CA ARG A 108 4.74 -6.74 -18.33
C ARG A 108 3.42 -6.39 -18.99
N LEU A 109 2.41 -6.04 -18.21
CA LEU A 109 1.14 -5.58 -18.73
C LEU A 109 1.29 -4.26 -19.50
N ASP A 110 2.05 -3.32 -18.96
CA ASP A 110 2.34 -2.04 -19.62
C ASP A 110 3.10 -2.25 -20.94
N ALA A 111 4.11 -3.12 -20.95
CA ALA A 111 4.87 -3.48 -22.16
C ALA A 111 4.02 -4.20 -23.22
N ALA A 112 3.00 -4.94 -22.78
CA ALA A 112 2.01 -5.57 -23.66
C ALA A 112 0.92 -4.60 -24.14
N GLY A 113 0.98 -3.32 -23.76
CA GLY A 113 0.02 -2.29 -24.18
C GLY A 113 -1.30 -2.33 -23.43
N VAL A 114 -1.38 -3.01 -22.27
CA VAL A 114 -2.59 -3.08 -21.46
C VAL A 114 -2.81 -1.74 -20.77
N ARG A 115 -3.75 -0.93 -21.28
CA ARG A 115 -4.02 0.42 -20.75
C ARG A 115 -4.53 0.45 -19.32
N ALA A 116 -5.21 -0.62 -18.90
CA ALA A 116 -5.77 -0.78 -17.55
C ALA A 116 -4.89 -1.68 -16.65
N SER A 117 -3.57 -1.67 -16.84
CA SER A 117 -2.62 -2.55 -16.14
C SER A 117 -2.76 -2.48 -14.62
N VAL A 118 -2.96 -1.27 -14.04
CA VAL A 118 -3.21 -1.09 -12.59
C VAL A 118 -4.46 -1.84 -12.15
N VAL A 119 -5.54 -1.78 -12.95
CA VAL A 119 -6.80 -2.47 -12.63
C VAL A 119 -6.61 -3.99 -12.67
N VAL A 120 -5.85 -4.50 -13.65
CA VAL A 120 -5.53 -5.93 -13.72
C VAL A 120 -4.73 -6.38 -12.51
N VAL A 121 -3.70 -5.63 -12.13
CA VAL A 121 -2.89 -5.93 -10.92
C VAL A 121 -3.75 -5.88 -9.66
N TRP A 122 -4.61 -4.86 -9.52
CA TRP A 122 -5.57 -4.75 -8.43
C TRP A 122 -6.49 -5.97 -8.34
N LEU A 123 -7.07 -6.43 -9.46
CA LEU A 123 -7.90 -7.64 -9.48
C LEU A 123 -7.13 -8.89 -9.04
N CYS A 124 -5.85 -9.01 -9.46
CA CYS A 124 -4.99 -10.10 -9.00
C CYS A 124 -4.71 -10.03 -7.50
N GLN A 125 -4.48 -8.83 -6.95
CA GLN A 125 -4.29 -8.62 -5.52
C GLN A 125 -5.56 -8.96 -4.73
N LEU A 126 -6.75 -8.51 -5.20
CA LEU A 126 -8.03 -8.85 -4.60
C LEU A 126 -8.23 -10.38 -4.56
N ALA A 127 -8.00 -11.06 -5.68
CA ALA A 127 -8.08 -12.52 -5.75
C ALA A 127 -7.06 -13.22 -4.82
N TYR A 128 -5.87 -12.65 -4.66
CA TYR A 128 -4.83 -13.16 -3.77
C TYR A 128 -5.21 -13.02 -2.29
N HIS A 129 -5.89 -11.92 -1.91
CA HIS A 129 -6.32 -11.67 -0.53
C HIS A 129 -7.64 -12.34 -0.15
N ALA A 130 -8.52 -12.62 -1.12
CA ALA A 130 -9.84 -13.20 -0.85
C ALA A 130 -9.82 -14.48 0.01
N PRO A 131 -8.91 -15.45 -0.17
CA PRO A 131 -8.81 -16.62 0.71
C PRO A 131 -8.41 -16.28 2.15
N LEU A 132 -7.56 -15.27 2.36
CA LEU A 132 -7.16 -14.80 3.69
C LEU A 132 -8.35 -14.11 4.39
N MET A 133 -9.11 -13.30 3.67
CA MET A 133 -10.30 -12.65 4.20
C MET A 133 -11.38 -13.68 4.60
N ALA A 134 -11.55 -14.71 3.77
CA ALA A 134 -12.51 -15.79 4.06
C ALA A 134 -12.10 -16.69 5.22
N GLY A 135 -10.81 -17.04 5.32
CA GLY A 135 -10.31 -18.02 6.30
C GLY A 135 -9.79 -17.42 7.59
N ALA A 136 -9.11 -16.29 7.53
CA ALA A 136 -8.44 -15.66 8.68
C ALA A 136 -9.17 -14.39 9.18
N ARG A 137 -10.33 -14.04 8.63
CA ARG A 137 -11.08 -12.81 8.95
C ARG A 137 -10.20 -11.55 8.82
N TYR A 138 -9.28 -11.56 7.88
CA TYR A 138 -8.41 -10.44 7.60
C TYR A 138 -9.23 -9.24 7.08
N ALA A 139 -8.97 -8.04 7.59
CA ALA A 139 -9.71 -6.81 7.26
C ALA A 139 -11.25 -6.97 7.43
N ASP A 140 -11.69 -7.67 8.48
CA ASP A 140 -13.11 -7.94 8.75
C ASP A 140 -13.86 -6.64 9.05
N ALA A 141 -14.85 -6.33 8.23
CA ALA A 141 -15.74 -5.16 8.37
C ALA A 141 -17.20 -5.58 8.66
N GLY A 142 -17.38 -6.65 9.43
CA GLY A 142 -18.70 -7.14 9.82
C GLY A 142 -19.29 -8.19 8.89
N GLY A 143 -18.45 -8.85 8.08
CA GLY A 143 -18.84 -9.97 7.22
C GLY A 143 -18.07 -10.00 5.90
N LEU A 144 -17.87 -11.20 5.35
CA LEU A 144 -17.00 -11.43 4.20
C LEU A 144 -17.36 -10.57 2.98
N SER A 145 -18.63 -10.46 2.62
CA SER A 145 -19.07 -9.68 1.46
C SER A 145 -18.78 -8.19 1.64
N THR A 146 -19.06 -7.64 2.82
CA THR A 146 -18.77 -6.23 3.16
C THR A 146 -17.27 -5.99 3.16
N SER A 147 -16.51 -6.88 3.79
CA SER A 147 -15.05 -6.79 3.86
C SER A 147 -14.41 -6.83 2.47
N LEU A 148 -14.82 -7.76 1.60
CA LEU A 148 -14.35 -7.84 0.21
C LEU A 148 -14.70 -6.57 -0.58
N ALA A 149 -15.91 -6.05 -0.43
CA ALA A 149 -16.33 -4.83 -1.14
C ALA A 149 -15.52 -3.61 -0.69
N LEU A 150 -15.37 -3.40 0.61
CA LEU A 150 -14.59 -2.28 1.16
C LEU A 150 -13.11 -2.41 0.82
N PHE A 151 -12.55 -3.61 0.94
CA PHE A 151 -11.18 -3.89 0.53
C PHE A 151 -10.97 -3.57 -0.96
N ALA A 152 -11.87 -4.03 -1.83
CA ALA A 152 -11.78 -3.75 -3.26
C ALA A 152 -11.80 -2.24 -3.55
N VAL A 153 -12.68 -1.48 -2.89
CA VAL A 153 -12.77 -0.02 -3.06
C VAL A 153 -11.52 0.70 -2.52
N ALA A 154 -10.96 0.24 -1.38
CA ALA A 154 -9.75 0.81 -0.80
C ALA A 154 -8.50 0.47 -1.61
N ASP A 155 -8.36 -0.79 -2.02
CA ASP A 155 -7.13 -1.30 -2.64
C ASP A 155 -6.90 -0.74 -4.05
N LEU A 156 -7.94 -0.37 -4.80
CA LEU A 156 -7.78 0.24 -6.12
C LEU A 156 -7.00 1.56 -6.09
N PRO A 157 -7.39 2.59 -5.31
CA PRO A 157 -6.59 3.81 -5.20
C PRO A 157 -5.22 3.57 -4.57
N VAL A 158 -5.09 2.63 -3.64
CA VAL A 158 -3.82 2.22 -3.03
C VAL A 158 -2.91 1.59 -4.07
N ALA A 159 -3.39 0.62 -4.86
CA ALA A 159 -2.65 -0.01 -5.96
C ALA A 159 -2.17 1.02 -6.99
N PHE A 160 -3.02 2.02 -7.32
CA PHE A 160 -2.66 3.13 -8.19
C PHE A 160 -1.53 3.97 -7.59
N LEU A 161 -1.63 4.37 -6.32
CA LEU A 161 -0.59 5.16 -5.63
C LEU A 161 0.75 4.42 -5.57
N TRP A 162 0.76 3.12 -5.29
CA TRP A 162 1.97 2.31 -5.27
C TRP A 162 2.64 2.24 -6.64
N ALA A 163 1.86 1.99 -7.68
CA ALA A 163 2.36 1.96 -9.05
C ALA A 163 2.86 3.35 -9.50
N TRP A 164 2.07 4.41 -9.26
CA TRP A 164 2.45 5.79 -9.57
C TRP A 164 3.76 6.20 -8.91
N GLY A 165 3.88 5.95 -7.62
CA GLY A 165 5.10 6.28 -6.86
C GLY A 165 6.33 5.54 -7.37
N SER A 166 6.19 4.25 -7.67
CA SER A 166 7.28 3.43 -8.17
C SER A 166 7.75 3.88 -9.56
N TYR A 167 6.83 4.14 -10.48
CA TYR A 167 7.17 4.64 -11.81
C TYR A 167 7.78 6.04 -11.77
N ARG A 168 7.26 6.92 -10.92
CA ARG A 168 7.81 8.27 -10.75
C ARG A 168 9.22 8.25 -10.17
N ALA A 169 9.49 7.38 -9.23
CA ALA A 169 10.82 7.21 -8.63
C ALA A 169 11.77 6.34 -9.46
N ARG A 170 11.25 5.57 -10.43
CA ARG A 170 12.01 4.53 -11.14
C ARG A 170 12.59 3.47 -10.19
N SER A 171 11.84 3.11 -9.16
CA SER A 171 12.27 2.25 -8.07
C SER A 171 11.07 1.51 -7.47
N LEU A 172 11.28 0.33 -6.90
CA LEU A 172 10.25 -0.38 -6.13
C LEU A 172 10.10 0.15 -4.68
N TRP A 173 11.08 0.87 -4.17
CA TRP A 173 11.08 1.30 -2.78
C TRP A 173 9.84 2.10 -2.36
N PRO A 174 9.28 3.03 -3.17
CA PRO A 174 8.06 3.73 -2.78
C PRO A 174 6.87 2.80 -2.55
N ALA A 175 6.68 1.77 -3.38
CA ALA A 175 5.61 0.80 -3.16
C ALA A 175 5.89 -0.07 -1.94
N VAL A 176 7.12 -0.55 -1.76
CA VAL A 176 7.53 -1.34 -0.60
C VAL A 176 7.31 -0.57 0.70
N PHE A 177 7.76 0.69 0.78
CA PHE A 177 7.58 1.51 1.98
C PHE A 177 6.12 1.87 2.22
N PHE A 178 5.37 2.24 1.17
CA PHE A 178 3.96 2.54 1.34
C PHE A 178 3.21 1.31 1.85
N HIS A 179 3.42 0.15 1.26
CA HIS A 179 2.81 -1.10 1.68
C HIS A 179 3.17 -1.44 3.13
N SER A 180 4.46 -1.39 3.48
CA SER A 180 4.93 -1.62 4.84
C SER A 180 4.32 -0.64 5.86
N PHE A 181 4.33 0.65 5.55
CA PHE A 181 3.78 1.69 6.43
C PHE A 181 2.26 1.61 6.53
N HIS A 182 1.57 1.35 5.40
CA HIS A 182 0.14 1.09 5.41
C HIS A 182 -0.22 -0.02 6.39
N ASN A 183 0.40 -1.19 6.26
CA ASN A 183 0.13 -2.33 7.13
C ASN A 183 0.49 -2.04 8.60
N THR A 184 1.64 -1.41 8.85
CA THR A 184 2.06 -1.07 10.21
C THR A 184 1.10 -0.05 10.85
N ILE A 185 0.67 0.95 10.11
CA ILE A 185 -0.20 2.02 10.62
C ILE A 185 -1.63 1.51 10.81
N SER A 186 -2.16 0.76 9.83
CA SER A 186 -3.55 0.28 9.86
C SER A 186 -3.78 -0.84 10.87
N GLN A 187 -2.85 -1.79 10.94
CA GLN A 187 -3.03 -3.01 11.74
C GLN A 187 -2.44 -2.90 13.15
N TRP A 188 -1.48 -1.98 13.37
CA TRP A 188 -0.74 -1.93 14.61
C TRP A 188 -0.73 -0.55 15.28
N LEU A 189 -0.38 0.53 14.58
CA LEU A 189 -0.17 1.82 15.23
C LEU A 189 -1.48 2.33 15.85
N PHE A 190 -2.47 2.64 15.03
CA PHE A 190 -3.72 3.20 15.54
C PHE A 190 -4.54 2.22 16.40
N PRO A 191 -4.71 0.93 16.02
CA PRO A 191 -5.45 -0.02 16.86
C PRO A 191 -4.82 -0.28 18.24
N LYS A 192 -3.52 0.02 18.42
CA LYS A 192 -2.86 -0.09 19.73
C LYS A 192 -3.05 1.13 20.63
N PHE A 193 -3.42 2.27 20.06
CA PHE A 193 -3.60 3.49 20.83
C PHE A 193 -5.06 3.86 21.05
N PHE A 194 -5.96 3.28 20.31
CA PHE A 194 -7.39 3.55 20.42
C PHE A 194 -8.16 2.26 20.68
N ALA A 195 -9.13 2.36 21.58
CA ALA A 195 -10.14 1.34 21.82
C ALA A 195 -11.53 1.95 21.62
N GLY A 196 -12.54 1.10 21.56
CA GLY A 196 -13.87 1.51 21.12
C GLY A 196 -13.91 1.61 19.60
N GLY A 197 -15.07 1.77 19.05
CA GLY A 197 -15.25 1.59 17.63
C GLY A 197 -15.17 0.10 17.30
N GLU A 198 -15.82 -0.72 18.13
CA GLU A 198 -16.05 -2.16 17.84
C GLU A 198 -16.75 -2.38 16.49
N ASN A 199 -17.01 -1.30 15.80
CA ASN A 199 -17.38 -1.28 14.41
C ASN A 199 -16.12 -1.26 13.54
N GLU A 200 -15.55 -2.45 13.30
CA GLU A 200 -14.58 -2.68 12.22
C GLU A 200 -15.06 -2.08 10.88
N LEU A 201 -16.33 -1.82 10.74
CA LEU A 201 -16.94 -1.10 9.63
C LEU A 201 -16.44 0.35 9.50
N TRP A 202 -16.13 1.06 10.58
CA TRP A 202 -15.74 2.48 10.52
C TRP A 202 -14.24 2.69 10.52
N LEU A 203 -13.50 1.83 11.22
CA LEU A 203 -12.06 1.95 11.45
C LEU A 203 -11.34 0.66 11.03
N GLY A 204 -10.03 0.61 11.22
CA GLY A 204 -9.20 -0.52 10.79
C GLY A 204 -8.87 -0.45 9.30
N GLU A 205 -8.26 -1.51 8.78
CA GLU A 205 -7.73 -1.54 7.41
C GLU A 205 -8.83 -1.44 6.35
N GLY A 206 -9.95 -2.10 6.57
CA GLY A 206 -11.11 -2.10 5.67
C GLY A 206 -12.22 -1.13 6.08
N GLY A 207 -12.00 -0.24 7.06
CA GLY A 207 -13.04 0.64 7.57
C GLY A 207 -13.43 1.76 6.61
N LEU A 208 -14.69 2.19 6.67
CA LEU A 208 -15.26 3.22 5.78
C LEU A 208 -14.48 4.54 5.79
N LEU A 209 -13.99 4.99 6.95
CA LEU A 209 -13.26 6.25 7.05
C LEU A 209 -11.90 6.19 6.35
N PRO A 210 -11.02 5.18 6.59
CA PRO A 210 -9.79 5.03 5.82
C PRO A 210 -10.03 4.79 4.33
N VAL A 211 -11.05 4.00 3.96
CA VAL A 211 -11.45 3.77 2.56
C VAL A 211 -11.76 5.11 1.88
N ALA A 212 -12.61 5.94 2.48
CA ALA A 212 -12.93 7.28 1.95
C ALA A 212 -11.67 8.14 1.81
N GLY A 213 -10.77 8.11 2.80
CA GLY A 213 -9.49 8.81 2.76
C GLY A 213 -8.62 8.39 1.56
N TYR A 214 -8.47 7.09 1.32
CA TYR A 214 -7.71 6.60 0.16
C TYR A 214 -8.37 6.94 -1.18
N VAL A 215 -9.68 6.86 -1.26
CA VAL A 215 -10.42 7.29 -2.47
C VAL A 215 -10.16 8.77 -2.75
N VAL A 216 -10.22 9.64 -1.75
CA VAL A 216 -9.94 11.08 -1.90
C VAL A 216 -8.51 11.32 -2.36
N VAL A 217 -7.51 10.71 -1.70
CA VAL A 217 -6.09 10.89 -2.07
C VAL A 217 -5.81 10.33 -3.46
N GLY A 218 -6.28 9.12 -3.76
CA GLY A 218 -6.10 8.49 -5.07
C GLY A 218 -6.75 9.31 -6.19
N ALA A 219 -7.98 9.79 -5.97
CA ALA A 219 -8.67 10.67 -6.91
C ALA A 219 -7.92 12.00 -7.11
N ALA A 220 -7.42 12.61 -6.04
CA ALA A 220 -6.64 13.85 -6.13
C ALA A 220 -5.37 13.69 -6.97
N VAL A 221 -4.61 12.60 -6.76
CA VAL A 221 -3.41 12.29 -7.56
C VAL A 221 -3.77 11.98 -9.01
N PHE A 222 -4.84 11.18 -9.23
CA PHE A 222 -5.31 10.86 -10.58
C PHE A 222 -5.74 12.12 -11.35
N LEU A 223 -6.53 13.00 -10.76
CA LEU A 223 -6.97 14.26 -11.36
C LEU A 223 -5.79 15.20 -11.63
N TRP A 224 -4.83 15.28 -10.68
CA TRP A 224 -3.61 16.06 -10.90
C TRP A 224 -2.82 15.51 -12.11
N MET A 225 -2.65 14.19 -12.22
CA MET A 225 -2.01 13.58 -13.39
C MET A 225 -2.75 13.90 -14.68
N ARG A 226 -4.08 13.82 -14.65
CA ARG A 226 -4.93 14.07 -15.82
C ARG A 226 -4.77 15.49 -16.36
N TRP A 227 -4.57 16.47 -15.48
CA TRP A 227 -4.56 17.89 -15.86
C TRP A 227 -3.16 18.50 -15.96
N ARG A 228 -2.21 18.09 -15.16
CA ARG A 228 -0.89 18.74 -15.04
C ARG A 228 0.29 17.76 -14.95
N GLY A 229 0.02 16.51 -14.75
CA GLY A 229 1.04 15.47 -14.58
C GLY A 229 1.44 14.77 -15.88
N PRO A 230 2.47 13.94 -15.83
CA PRO A 230 2.82 13.06 -16.93
C PRO A 230 1.72 12.02 -17.16
N SER A 231 1.48 11.64 -18.42
CA SER A 231 0.58 10.53 -18.73
C SER A 231 1.11 9.21 -18.14
N TRP A 232 0.21 8.24 -17.95
CA TRP A 232 0.60 6.91 -17.48
C TRP A 232 1.66 6.27 -18.41
N GLN A 233 1.44 6.34 -19.72
CA GLN A 233 2.38 5.83 -20.72
C GLN A 233 3.75 6.47 -20.56
N ALA A 234 3.81 7.79 -20.40
CA ALA A 234 5.07 8.49 -20.17
C ALA A 234 5.78 8.08 -18.88
N LEU A 235 5.06 7.69 -17.83
CA LEU A 235 5.65 7.14 -16.61
C LEU A 235 6.15 5.72 -16.80
N ALA A 236 5.41 4.88 -17.52
CA ALA A 236 5.72 3.47 -17.75
C ALA A 236 6.85 3.24 -18.77
N GLU A 237 7.11 4.21 -19.67
CA GLU A 237 8.18 4.09 -20.67
C GLU A 237 9.57 3.91 -20.04
N PRO A 238 10.37 2.94 -20.54
CA PRO A 238 11.76 2.76 -20.14
C PRO A 238 12.59 4.02 -20.40
N ALA A 239 13.50 4.37 -19.50
CA ALA A 239 14.35 5.57 -19.61
C ALA A 239 15.20 5.62 -20.91
N ALA A 240 15.49 4.47 -21.50
CA ALA A 240 16.26 4.38 -22.76
C ALA A 240 15.53 4.95 -23.97
N HIS A 241 14.19 4.91 -24.03
CA HIS A 241 13.41 5.42 -25.15
C HIS A 241 13.26 6.94 -25.14
N ARG A 242 13.24 7.57 -23.97
CA ARG A 242 13.10 9.04 -23.83
C ARG A 242 14.31 9.84 -24.35
N ARG A 243 15.50 9.23 -24.41
CA ARG A 243 16.72 9.91 -24.92
C ARG A 243 16.77 10.00 -26.45
N ARG A 244 15.85 9.38 -27.17
CA ARG A 244 15.79 9.39 -28.64
C ARG A 244 14.77 10.39 -29.20
N THR A 245 14.00 11.04 -28.39
CA THR A 245 12.91 11.95 -28.77
C THR A 245 13.13 13.41 -28.33
N VAL A 246 14.38 13.77 -27.97
CA VAL A 246 14.82 15.17 -27.72
C VAL A 246 15.88 15.56 -28.75
#